data_97286ce1fdcd65751a46ba957f0817a5
#
_entry.id   97286ce1fdcd65751a46ba957f0817a5
#
_cell.length_a   1.000
_cell.length_b   1.000
_cell.length_c   1.000
_cell.angle_alpha   90.00
_cell.angle_beta   90.00
_cell.angle_gamma   90.00
#
_symmetry.space_group_name_H-M   'P 1'
#
loop_
_entity.id
_entity.type
_entity.pdbx_description
1 polymer ?
#
loop_
_entity_poly.entity_id
_entity_poly.type
_entity_poly.pdbx_seq_one_letter_code
_entity_poly.pdbx_strand_id
1 'polypeptide(L)'
;MKNRFWKQSILALTLGLAFAMGVCAEETETEAAAQETEAAAQETEAAEEKPAGELSEDLYDFQIQIGEDVMTFPMSYDELSTYGWELSDHYTTLEDTLSPSRYGSVNFSKGDETLSVYMINLAVNDLTLKECLVAGVDIDNYYWNENSPQIKLAKGIERGKATLDDIKAAYGEASDTYEGDLYTTLTYRKEYYSEIELTVYNESGVLEGIDLQNFVEPEGFEAGSAREEVPEDIAAYEAPAELGDDLMAYVVEFDGALYQLPCPVSALLENGWSLDENATEESISAHNTGWVYFVKDGSTFHVLAKNSADYATIPENCWVEELSASDNDKEGLLQLAGGIGLGTTEEELLAALDAAGIEYETYDGTSYISYTIGEDYWNGYTFYVYKDAESTVHNMNEVYEIEVEHEK
;
A
#
# COMPACT_ATOMS: atom_id res chain seq x y z
N MET A 1 27.36 10.85 -8.86
CA MET A 1 26.53 10.23 -7.84
C MET A 1 25.34 11.12 -7.67
N LYS A 2 24.21 10.77 -8.27
CA LYS A 2 22.95 11.52 -8.16
C LYS A 2 22.11 10.77 -7.13
N ASN A 3 21.88 11.37 -5.97
CA ASN A 3 20.91 10.89 -5.00
C ASN A 3 19.52 10.99 -5.66
N ARG A 4 18.94 9.86 -6.02
CA ARG A 4 17.54 9.74 -6.39
C ARG A 4 16.73 9.77 -5.08
N PHE A 5 16.08 10.88 -4.80
CA PHE A 5 15.10 10.97 -3.72
C PHE A 5 13.81 10.30 -4.19
N TRP A 6 13.50 9.16 -3.63
CA TRP A 6 12.17 8.55 -3.72
C TRP A 6 11.16 9.45 -2.99
N LYS A 7 10.23 9.99 -3.75
CA LYS A 7 9.05 10.67 -3.21
C LYS A 7 7.87 9.72 -3.36
N GLN A 8 7.76 8.75 -2.50
CA GLN A 8 6.51 8.00 -2.37
C GLN A 8 5.82 8.39 -1.07
N SER A 9 4.57 8.80 -1.20
CA SER A 9 3.70 9.09 -0.04
C SER A 9 3.24 7.76 0.54
N ILE A 10 3.85 7.32 1.64
CA ILE A 10 3.33 6.19 2.42
C ILE A 10 2.07 6.66 3.11
N LEU A 11 0.93 6.19 2.64
CA LEU A 11 -0.34 6.34 3.35
C LEU A 11 -0.39 5.22 4.39
N ALA A 12 -0.30 5.58 5.66
CA ALA A 12 -0.50 4.63 6.75
C ALA A 12 -1.97 4.19 6.75
N LEU A 13 -2.24 3.01 6.20
CA LEU A 13 -3.54 2.35 6.33
C LEU A 13 -3.41 1.30 7.42
N THR A 14 -3.98 1.60 8.59
CA THR A 14 -4.23 0.58 9.60
C THR A 14 -5.30 -0.38 9.07
N LEU A 15 -4.93 -1.61 8.78
CA LEU A 15 -5.87 -2.67 8.41
C LEU A 15 -6.77 -3.00 9.60
N GLY A 16 -8.00 -2.50 9.55
CA GLY A 16 -9.10 -2.99 10.37
C GLY A 16 -9.67 -4.25 9.72
N LEU A 17 -9.40 -5.42 10.31
CA LEU A 17 -10.03 -6.68 9.91
C LEU A 17 -11.54 -6.63 10.18
N ALA A 18 -12.35 -6.71 9.12
CA ALA A 18 -13.78 -6.99 9.22
C ALA A 18 -14.01 -8.50 9.13
N PHE A 19 -14.59 -9.06 10.19
CA PHE A 19 -15.02 -10.45 10.29
C PHE A 19 -16.25 -10.72 9.43
N ALA A 20 -16.23 -11.78 8.64
CA ALA A 20 -17.42 -12.48 8.19
C ALA A 20 -17.39 -13.93 8.70
N MET A 21 -18.27 -14.23 9.65
CA MET A 21 -18.54 -15.61 10.12
C MET A 21 -19.42 -16.34 9.09
N GLY A 22 -18.98 -17.51 8.69
CA GLY A 22 -19.81 -18.50 8.02
C GLY A 22 -19.62 -19.87 8.66
N VAL A 23 -20.60 -20.26 9.49
CA VAL A 23 -20.71 -21.60 10.08
C VAL A 23 -21.30 -22.55 9.05
N CYS A 24 -20.69 -23.73 8.85
CA CYS A 24 -21.40 -24.98 8.63
C CYS A 24 -20.52 -26.20 8.96
N ALA A 25 -21.00 -26.95 9.91
CA ALA A 25 -20.49 -28.26 10.30
C ALA A 25 -21.02 -29.34 9.36
N GLU A 26 -20.22 -30.34 9.05
CA GLU A 26 -20.72 -31.72 8.92
C GLU A 26 -19.58 -32.74 9.10
N GLU A 27 -19.80 -33.60 10.05
CA GLU A 27 -18.98 -34.76 10.42
C GLU A 27 -19.04 -35.85 9.35
N THR A 28 -17.95 -36.55 9.09
CA THR A 28 -17.98 -37.99 8.80
C THR A 28 -16.66 -38.64 9.21
N GLU A 29 -16.76 -39.55 10.15
CA GLU A 29 -15.77 -40.57 10.52
C GLU A 29 -15.46 -41.49 9.34
N THR A 30 -14.23 -41.96 9.19
CA THR A 30 -13.89 -43.41 9.16
C THR A 30 -12.38 -43.67 9.07
N GLU A 31 -11.97 -44.43 10.05
CA GLU A 31 -11.02 -45.56 10.07
C GLU A 31 -9.52 -45.42 9.73
N ALA A 32 -8.83 -45.87 10.72
CA ALA A 32 -7.41 -46.14 10.89
C ALA A 32 -6.80 -47.10 9.85
N ALA A 33 -5.55 -46.82 9.49
CA ALA A 33 -4.57 -47.86 9.21
C ALA A 33 -3.21 -47.44 9.75
N ALA A 34 -2.76 -48.20 10.71
CA ALA A 34 -1.41 -48.12 11.27
C ALA A 34 -0.36 -48.58 10.25
N GLN A 35 0.72 -47.85 10.13
CA GLN A 35 2.00 -48.39 9.70
C GLN A 35 3.14 -47.78 10.52
N GLU A 36 3.93 -48.71 11.01
CA GLU A 36 5.06 -48.56 11.90
C GLU A 36 6.23 -47.81 11.27
N THR A 37 6.81 -46.93 12.07
CA THR A 37 8.24 -46.84 12.45
C THR A 37 9.33 -46.70 11.38
N GLU A 38 9.98 -45.59 11.42
CA GLU A 38 11.44 -45.55 11.60
C GLU A 38 11.82 -44.19 12.20
N ALA A 39 12.35 -44.23 13.42
CA ALA A 39 12.94 -43.08 14.08
C ALA A 39 14.26 -42.73 13.41
N ALA A 40 14.26 -41.69 12.57
CA ALA A 40 15.46 -40.97 12.22
C ALA A 40 15.72 -39.93 13.32
N ALA A 41 16.77 -40.14 14.08
CA ALA A 41 17.34 -39.17 14.97
C ALA A 41 17.77 -37.97 14.13
N GLN A 42 17.00 -36.87 14.17
CA GLN A 42 17.52 -35.57 13.76
C GLN A 42 18.48 -35.13 14.85
N GLU A 43 19.76 -35.12 14.51
CA GLU A 43 20.74 -34.34 15.24
C GLU A 43 20.28 -32.89 15.19
N THR A 44 19.90 -32.38 16.33
CA THR A 44 19.75 -30.94 16.55
C THR A 44 21.15 -30.36 16.39
N GLU A 45 21.46 -29.75 15.25
CA GLU A 45 22.57 -28.84 15.15
C GLU A 45 22.33 -27.76 16.21
N ALA A 46 23.20 -27.74 17.21
CA ALA A 46 23.24 -26.66 18.18
C ALA A 46 23.53 -25.38 17.37
N ALA A 47 22.60 -24.43 17.39
CA ALA A 47 22.82 -23.10 16.85
C ALA A 47 24.16 -22.59 17.43
N GLU A 48 25.12 -22.25 16.55
CA GLU A 48 26.34 -21.58 16.97
C GLU A 48 25.92 -20.26 17.65
N GLU A 49 26.23 -20.13 18.94
CA GLU A 49 26.01 -18.88 19.68
C GLU A 49 26.77 -17.77 18.94
N LYS A 50 26.02 -16.83 18.35
CA LYS A 50 26.56 -15.61 17.75
C LYS A 50 27.26 -14.83 18.86
N PRO A 51 28.54 -14.42 18.71
CA PRO A 51 29.22 -13.65 19.77
C PRO A 51 28.42 -12.38 20.02
N ALA A 52 28.13 -12.09 21.29
CA ALA A 52 27.45 -10.87 21.72
C ALA A 52 28.17 -9.65 21.11
N GLY A 53 27.46 -8.91 20.24
CA GLY A 53 27.97 -7.68 19.66
C GLY A 53 28.14 -6.61 20.74
N GLU A 54 29.04 -5.65 20.53
CA GLU A 54 29.12 -4.47 21.37
C GLU A 54 28.05 -3.47 20.88
N LEU A 55 27.21 -2.98 21.79
CA LEU A 55 26.19 -1.99 21.47
C LEU A 55 26.86 -0.66 21.06
N SER A 56 26.42 -0.07 19.95
CA SER A 56 26.95 1.20 19.45
C SER A 56 26.72 2.34 20.44
N GLU A 57 27.62 3.33 20.40
CA GLU A 57 27.46 4.60 21.11
C GLU A 57 26.58 5.62 20.34
N ASP A 58 26.25 5.34 19.07
CA ASP A 58 25.38 6.19 18.25
C ASP A 58 23.96 5.64 18.22
N LEU A 59 22.98 6.47 18.64
CA LEU A 59 21.56 6.13 18.57
C LEU A 59 21.10 5.86 17.15
N TYR A 60 21.66 6.56 16.17
CA TYR A 60 21.30 6.46 14.75
C TYR A 60 21.94 5.29 14.01
N ASP A 61 22.60 4.39 14.72
CA ASP A 61 22.95 3.06 14.22
C ASP A 61 21.79 2.07 14.36
N PHE A 62 20.66 2.51 14.94
CA PHE A 62 19.42 1.73 15.09
C PHE A 62 19.66 0.36 15.74
N GLN A 63 20.45 0.36 16.80
CA GLN A 63 20.74 -0.84 17.58
C GLN A 63 19.96 -0.86 18.88
N ILE A 64 19.52 -2.05 19.27
CA ILE A 64 18.95 -2.34 20.57
C ILE A 64 19.58 -3.58 21.17
N GLN A 65 19.85 -3.55 22.46
CA GLN A 65 20.25 -4.74 23.20
C GLN A 65 19.09 -5.26 24.02
N ILE A 66 18.71 -6.53 23.84
CA ILE A 66 17.70 -7.23 24.64
C ILE A 66 18.37 -8.42 25.33
N GLY A 67 18.54 -8.33 26.64
CA GLY A 67 19.34 -9.30 27.39
C GLY A 67 20.81 -9.28 26.96
N GLU A 68 21.27 -10.35 26.34
CA GLU A 68 22.65 -10.49 25.82
C GLU A 68 22.72 -10.22 24.30
N ASP A 69 21.58 -10.17 23.61
CA ASP A 69 21.49 -10.03 22.15
C ASP A 69 21.53 -8.55 21.76
N VAL A 70 22.44 -8.19 20.85
CA VAL A 70 22.49 -6.88 20.21
C VAL A 70 21.99 -7.01 18.78
N MET A 71 20.89 -6.35 18.48
CA MET A 71 20.20 -6.37 17.19
C MET A 71 20.35 -5.02 16.50
N THR A 72 20.56 -5.03 15.19
CA THR A 72 20.69 -3.85 14.35
C THR A 72 19.61 -3.87 13.28
N PHE A 73 18.86 -2.79 13.11
CA PHE A 73 17.80 -2.68 12.12
C PHE A 73 18.19 -1.77 10.95
N PRO A 74 17.75 -2.10 9.71
CA PRO A 74 16.98 -3.30 9.37
C PRO A 74 17.87 -4.55 9.30
N MET A 75 17.26 -5.72 9.51
CA MET A 75 17.90 -7.05 9.36
C MET A 75 16.96 -8.01 8.63
N SER A 76 17.45 -9.17 8.19
CA SER A 76 16.58 -10.22 7.64
C SER A 76 15.80 -10.96 8.73
N TYR A 77 14.68 -11.60 8.35
CA TYR A 77 14.00 -12.54 9.24
C TYR A 77 14.91 -13.67 9.70
N ASP A 78 15.72 -14.22 8.79
CA ASP A 78 16.66 -15.31 9.13
C ASP A 78 17.68 -14.85 10.19
N GLU A 79 18.13 -13.60 10.17
CA GLU A 79 18.99 -13.05 11.21
C GLU A 79 18.24 -12.92 12.54
N LEU A 80 17.00 -12.39 12.57
CA LEU A 80 16.17 -12.32 13.78
C LEU A 80 15.98 -13.70 14.41
N SER A 81 15.76 -14.74 13.58
CA SER A 81 15.55 -16.11 14.05
C SER A 81 16.80 -16.68 14.74
N THR A 82 18.02 -16.24 14.37
CA THR A 82 19.26 -16.67 15.05
C THR A 82 19.35 -16.23 16.51
N TYR A 83 18.62 -15.18 16.88
CA TYR A 83 18.47 -14.74 18.28
C TYR A 83 17.42 -15.54 19.05
N GLY A 84 16.75 -16.50 18.41
CA GLY A 84 15.74 -17.38 18.99
C GLY A 84 14.34 -16.78 19.06
N TRP A 85 14.09 -15.73 18.30
CA TRP A 85 12.73 -15.17 18.13
C TRP A 85 11.97 -15.95 17.05
N GLU A 86 10.77 -16.41 17.38
CA GLU A 86 9.89 -17.18 16.50
C GLU A 86 8.55 -16.47 16.34
N LEU A 87 7.97 -16.51 15.14
CA LEU A 87 6.65 -15.92 14.88
C LEU A 87 5.61 -16.51 15.83
N SER A 88 4.91 -15.67 16.57
CA SER A 88 3.92 -16.07 17.57
C SER A 88 2.54 -15.44 17.34
N ASP A 89 2.37 -14.73 16.25
CA ASP A 89 1.08 -14.18 15.86
C ASP A 89 0.09 -15.32 15.54
N HIS A 90 -1.15 -15.20 16.03
CA HIS A 90 -2.14 -16.28 15.90
C HIS A 90 -2.78 -16.35 14.53
N TYR A 91 -2.80 -15.25 13.80
CA TYR A 91 -3.49 -15.12 12.52
C TYR A 91 -2.54 -14.86 11.35
N THR A 92 -1.27 -14.69 11.63
CA THR A 92 -0.23 -14.35 10.65
C THR A 92 0.75 -15.50 10.49
N THR A 93 1.14 -15.78 9.27
CA THR A 93 2.14 -16.79 8.91
C THR A 93 3.30 -16.16 8.14
N LEU A 94 4.44 -16.83 8.09
CA LEU A 94 5.59 -16.35 7.31
C LEU A 94 5.35 -16.36 5.79
N GLU A 95 4.30 -17.05 5.33
CA GLU A 95 3.91 -17.12 3.92
C GLU A 95 2.92 -15.99 3.53
N ASP A 96 2.40 -15.22 4.51
CA ASP A 96 1.58 -14.05 4.23
C ASP A 96 2.44 -12.98 3.55
N THR A 97 1.84 -12.23 2.63
CA THR A 97 2.58 -11.29 1.78
C THR A 97 2.36 -9.84 2.19
N LEU A 98 3.40 -9.04 1.98
CA LEU A 98 3.35 -7.58 2.00
C LEU A 98 3.63 -7.05 0.60
N SER A 99 2.79 -6.11 0.17
CA SER A 99 3.04 -5.38 -1.08
C SER A 99 4.19 -4.38 -0.93
N PRO A 100 4.82 -3.96 -2.03
CA PRO A 100 5.90 -2.99 -2.03
C PRO A 100 5.61 -1.72 -1.25
N SER A 101 6.62 -1.22 -0.57
CA SER A 101 6.55 -0.02 0.27
C SER A 101 5.51 -0.11 1.40
N ARG A 102 5.07 -1.33 1.76
CA ARG A 102 4.19 -1.57 2.90
C ARG A 102 4.95 -2.19 4.05
N TYR A 103 4.48 -1.87 5.26
CA TYR A 103 4.96 -2.51 6.49
C TYR A 103 3.78 -2.98 7.33
N GLY A 104 4.06 -3.93 8.21
CA GLY A 104 3.12 -4.43 9.20
C GLY A 104 3.82 -4.72 10.52
N SER A 105 3.09 -4.62 11.63
CA SER A 105 3.56 -5.03 12.95
C SER A 105 3.18 -6.50 13.18
N VAL A 106 4.15 -7.31 13.59
CA VAL A 106 4.00 -8.76 13.79
C VAL A 106 4.65 -9.16 15.10
N ASN A 107 4.01 -10.07 15.84
CA ASN A 107 4.52 -10.51 17.13
C ASN A 107 5.41 -11.75 17.01
N PHE A 108 6.57 -11.69 17.63
CA PHE A 108 7.50 -12.80 17.80
C PHE A 108 7.66 -13.13 19.28
N SER A 109 7.94 -14.39 19.61
CA SER A 109 8.18 -14.82 20.97
C SER A 109 9.53 -15.51 21.14
N LYS A 110 10.10 -15.35 22.34
CA LYS A 110 11.29 -16.07 22.81
C LYS A 110 11.10 -16.44 24.26
N GLY A 111 10.77 -17.70 24.52
CA GLY A 111 10.34 -18.14 25.86
C GLY A 111 9.02 -17.50 26.28
N ASP A 112 9.02 -16.74 27.38
CA ASP A 112 7.84 -16.02 27.88
C ASP A 112 7.74 -14.59 27.35
N GLU A 113 8.72 -14.13 26.57
CA GLU A 113 8.78 -12.76 26.05
C GLU A 113 8.11 -12.64 24.69
N THR A 114 7.44 -11.51 24.47
CA THR A 114 6.85 -11.14 23.17
C THR A 114 7.50 -9.85 22.67
N LEU A 115 7.92 -9.85 21.42
CA LEU A 115 8.50 -8.69 20.74
C LEU A 115 7.62 -8.32 19.55
N SER A 116 7.08 -7.12 19.55
CA SER A 116 6.41 -6.55 18.36
C SER A 116 7.48 -6.01 17.43
N VAL A 117 7.51 -6.46 16.20
CA VAL A 117 8.48 -6.04 15.19
C VAL A 117 7.79 -5.46 13.96
N TYR A 118 8.45 -4.52 13.31
CA TYR A 118 8.02 -3.98 12.03
C TYR A 118 8.66 -4.78 10.89
N MET A 119 7.82 -5.47 10.12
CA MET A 119 8.21 -6.12 8.87
C MET A 119 7.93 -5.16 7.72
N ILE A 120 8.90 -4.95 6.82
CA ILE A 120 8.73 -4.04 5.67
C ILE A 120 9.16 -4.72 4.36
N ASN A 121 8.40 -4.48 3.31
CA ASN A 121 8.77 -4.83 1.94
C ASN A 121 9.34 -3.59 1.23
N LEU A 122 10.64 -3.58 0.97
CA LEU A 122 11.33 -2.54 0.19
C LEU A 122 11.63 -2.98 -1.27
N ALA A 123 11.16 -4.17 -1.67
CA ALA A 123 11.30 -4.65 -3.05
C ALA A 123 10.18 -4.11 -3.95
N VAL A 124 10.32 -4.33 -5.26
CA VAL A 124 9.33 -3.91 -6.28
C VAL A 124 8.18 -4.91 -6.46
N ASN A 125 8.30 -6.13 -5.92
CA ASN A 125 7.25 -7.15 -5.95
C ASN A 125 6.74 -7.45 -4.55
N ASP A 126 5.58 -8.10 -4.46
CA ASP A 126 5.10 -8.68 -3.22
C ASP A 126 6.14 -9.66 -2.66
N LEU A 127 6.42 -9.57 -1.37
CA LEU A 127 7.29 -10.48 -0.64
C LEU A 127 6.52 -11.18 0.47
N THR A 128 6.84 -12.44 0.71
CA THR A 128 6.39 -13.10 1.94
C THR A 128 7.00 -12.42 3.16
N LEU A 129 6.35 -12.53 4.33
CA LEU A 129 6.91 -11.97 5.57
C LEU A 129 8.31 -12.52 5.86
N LYS A 130 8.58 -13.76 5.47
CA LYS A 130 9.91 -14.38 5.59
C LYS A 130 10.98 -13.66 4.77
N GLU A 131 10.60 -13.12 3.62
CA GLU A 131 11.50 -12.41 2.70
C GLU A 131 11.62 -10.92 3.02
N CYS A 132 10.66 -10.38 3.80
CA CYS A 132 10.67 -9.00 4.22
C CYS A 132 11.81 -8.70 5.20
N LEU A 133 12.16 -7.42 5.29
CA LEU A 133 13.10 -6.94 6.31
C LEU A 133 12.38 -6.72 7.64
N VAL A 134 13.05 -7.08 8.73
CA VAL A 134 12.72 -6.65 10.09
C VAL A 134 13.33 -5.27 10.27
N ALA A 135 12.52 -4.23 10.23
CA ALA A 135 13.00 -2.85 10.15
C ALA A 135 12.82 -2.06 11.45
N GLY A 136 12.45 -2.72 12.52
CA GLY A 136 12.34 -2.07 13.82
C GLY A 136 11.54 -2.88 14.82
N VAL A 137 11.36 -2.30 16.00
CA VAL A 137 10.65 -2.92 17.13
C VAL A 137 9.82 -1.88 17.88
N ASP A 138 8.68 -2.33 18.40
CA ASP A 138 7.86 -1.58 19.37
C ASP A 138 7.84 -2.33 20.69
N ILE A 139 8.31 -1.65 21.73
CA ILE A 139 8.42 -2.19 23.09
C ILE A 139 7.64 -1.29 24.02
N ASP A 140 6.57 -1.83 24.57
CA ASP A 140 5.69 -1.15 25.52
C ASP A 140 5.54 -1.93 26.83
N ASN A 141 4.71 -1.40 27.76
CA ASN A 141 4.42 -2.05 29.03
C ASN A 141 3.39 -3.18 28.95
N TYR A 142 2.80 -3.46 27.81
CA TYR A 142 1.81 -4.51 27.66
C TYR A 142 2.47 -5.90 27.70
N TYR A 143 3.59 -6.04 26.97
CA TYR A 143 4.35 -7.29 26.91
C TYR A 143 5.57 -7.30 27.83
N TRP A 144 6.10 -6.14 28.22
CA TRP A 144 7.38 -6.02 28.91
C TRP A 144 7.19 -5.50 30.35
N ASN A 145 7.66 -6.27 31.32
CA ASN A 145 7.53 -6.00 32.75
C ASN A 145 8.89 -6.10 33.48
N GLU A 146 8.88 -5.99 34.80
CA GLU A 146 10.09 -6.00 35.64
C GLU A 146 10.87 -7.33 35.62
N ASN A 147 10.26 -8.42 35.14
CA ASN A 147 10.91 -9.73 35.02
C ASN A 147 11.45 -10.00 33.63
N SER A 148 11.12 -9.15 32.66
CA SER A 148 11.60 -9.27 31.28
C SER A 148 13.09 -8.95 31.17
N PRO A 149 13.78 -9.45 30.13
CA PRO A 149 15.18 -9.13 29.89
C PRO A 149 15.45 -7.62 29.87
N GLN A 150 16.64 -7.23 30.30
CA GLN A 150 17.05 -5.83 30.30
C GLN A 150 17.16 -5.33 28.86
N ILE A 151 16.62 -4.13 28.61
CA ILE A 151 16.69 -3.47 27.31
C ILE A 151 17.57 -2.23 27.42
N LYS A 152 18.54 -2.12 26.50
CA LYS A 152 19.46 -0.98 26.42
C LYS A 152 19.55 -0.42 25.02
N LEU A 153 19.72 0.88 24.97
CA LEU A 153 20.07 1.66 23.80
C LEU A 153 21.47 2.25 23.94
N ALA A 154 21.98 2.87 22.89
CA ALA A 154 23.25 3.57 22.84
C ALA A 154 23.53 4.38 24.11
N LYS A 155 24.81 4.57 24.47
CA LYS A 155 25.27 5.31 25.65
C LYS A 155 24.70 4.84 27.00
N GLY A 156 24.21 3.59 27.04
CA GLY A 156 23.75 2.98 28.29
C GLY A 156 22.38 3.46 28.79
N ILE A 157 21.57 4.05 27.91
CA ILE A 157 20.17 4.33 28.21
C ILE A 157 19.43 3.00 28.35
N GLU A 158 18.80 2.79 29.49
CA GLU A 158 18.20 1.52 29.89
C GLU A 158 16.71 1.69 30.20
N ARG A 159 15.86 0.86 29.59
CA ARG A 159 14.43 0.81 29.88
C ARG A 159 14.18 0.48 31.36
N GLY A 160 13.20 1.12 31.96
CA GLY A 160 12.86 0.99 33.40
C GLY A 160 13.80 1.74 34.34
N LYS A 161 14.82 2.47 33.84
CA LYS A 161 15.78 3.20 34.68
C LYS A 161 16.05 4.63 34.21
N ALA A 162 16.24 4.84 32.90
CA ALA A 162 16.61 6.15 32.37
C ALA A 162 15.43 7.14 32.48
N THR A 163 15.75 8.34 32.94
CA THR A 163 14.82 9.47 33.05
C THR A 163 14.87 10.34 31.79
N LEU A 164 13.94 11.29 31.67
CA LEU A 164 13.99 12.30 30.60
C LEU A 164 15.33 13.07 30.57
N ASP A 165 15.86 13.40 31.74
CA ASP A 165 17.13 14.12 31.84
C ASP A 165 18.30 13.24 31.38
N ASP A 166 18.30 11.95 31.70
CA ASP A 166 19.31 11.00 31.24
C ASP A 166 19.30 10.86 29.72
N ILE A 167 18.11 10.74 29.12
CA ILE A 167 17.93 10.64 27.67
C ILE A 167 18.43 11.90 26.97
N LYS A 168 18.00 13.08 27.44
CA LYS A 168 18.46 14.37 26.89
C LYS A 168 19.97 14.60 27.08
N ALA A 169 20.53 14.15 28.20
CA ALA A 169 21.96 14.21 28.41
C ALA A 169 22.76 13.31 27.48
N ALA A 170 22.20 12.13 27.15
CA ALA A 170 22.84 11.17 26.24
C ALA A 170 22.74 11.60 24.78
N TYR A 171 21.54 12.02 24.32
CA TYR A 171 21.24 12.18 22.88
C TYR A 171 21.07 13.64 22.47
N GLY A 172 20.98 14.57 23.41
CA GLY A 172 20.72 15.99 23.11
C GLY A 172 19.23 16.30 22.96
N GLU A 173 18.96 17.40 22.27
CA GLU A 173 17.58 17.82 21.98
C GLU A 173 16.92 16.86 20.99
N ALA A 174 15.68 16.45 21.30
CA ALA A 174 14.88 15.63 20.40
C ALA A 174 14.44 16.42 19.16
N SER A 175 14.20 15.72 18.07
CA SER A 175 13.65 16.30 16.83
C SER A 175 12.20 16.78 17.03
N ASP A 176 11.46 16.07 17.87
CA ASP A 176 10.13 16.45 18.33
C ASP A 176 9.90 15.98 19.77
N THR A 177 8.99 16.64 20.50
CA THR A 177 8.64 16.29 21.89
C THR A 177 7.14 16.43 22.08
N TYR A 178 6.51 15.34 22.48
CA TYR A 178 5.13 15.33 22.95
C TYR A 178 5.09 15.27 24.46
N GLU A 179 4.41 16.23 25.10
CA GLU A 179 4.19 16.27 26.55
C GLU A 179 2.69 16.11 26.86
N GLY A 180 2.32 14.96 27.39
CA GLY A 180 0.94 14.66 27.79
C GLY A 180 0.79 14.46 29.30
N ASP A 181 -0.46 14.27 29.75
CA ASP A 181 -0.75 14.05 31.17
C ASP A 181 -0.22 12.71 31.71
N LEU A 182 -0.08 11.70 30.84
CA LEU A 182 0.32 10.34 31.21
C LEU A 182 1.78 10.05 30.89
N TYR A 183 2.33 10.62 29.83
CA TYR A 183 3.70 10.36 29.37
C TYR A 183 4.25 11.52 28.56
N THR A 184 5.56 11.52 28.42
CA THR A 184 6.32 12.38 27.53
C THR A 184 7.05 11.51 26.53
N THR A 185 6.90 11.78 25.22
CA THR A 185 7.63 11.09 24.16
C THR A 185 8.66 12.03 23.56
N LEU A 186 9.89 11.53 23.39
CA LEU A 186 11.00 12.20 22.72
C LEU A 186 11.26 11.47 21.39
N THR A 187 11.10 12.16 20.26
CA THR A 187 11.36 11.62 18.93
C THR A 187 12.73 12.06 18.42
N TYR A 188 13.60 11.12 18.09
CA TYR A 188 14.91 11.33 17.48
C TYR A 188 14.88 10.84 16.03
N ARG A 189 14.80 11.75 15.08
CA ARG A 189 14.68 11.45 13.66
C ARG A 189 15.99 11.66 12.92
N LYS A 190 16.46 10.63 12.22
CA LYS A 190 17.62 10.69 11.33
C LYS A 190 17.22 11.16 9.95
N GLU A 191 16.18 10.57 9.40
CA GLU A 191 15.56 10.86 8.10
C GLU A 191 14.05 10.58 8.19
N TYR A 192 13.32 10.84 7.11
CA TYR A 192 11.84 10.78 7.13
C TYR A 192 11.27 9.43 7.57
N TYR A 193 11.95 8.32 7.25
CA TYR A 193 11.52 6.96 7.58
C TYR A 193 12.45 6.25 8.58
N SER A 194 13.22 7.01 9.34
CA SER A 194 14.19 6.49 10.31
C SER A 194 14.13 7.31 11.59
N GLU A 195 13.46 6.76 12.61
CA GLU A 195 13.27 7.47 13.87
C GLU A 195 13.21 6.52 15.07
N ILE A 196 13.45 7.08 16.22
CA ILE A 196 13.35 6.38 17.51
C ILE A 196 12.52 7.25 18.43
N GLU A 197 11.42 6.71 18.93
CA GLU A 197 10.59 7.35 19.93
C GLU A 197 10.82 6.73 21.30
N LEU A 198 11.08 7.58 22.27
CA LEU A 198 11.36 7.18 23.65
C LEU A 198 10.29 7.75 24.57
N THR A 199 9.46 6.88 25.15
CA THR A 199 8.33 7.27 25.97
C THR A 199 8.64 7.07 27.45
N VAL A 200 8.65 8.18 28.19
CA VAL A 200 8.80 8.23 29.66
C VAL A 200 7.43 8.44 30.27
N TYR A 201 6.97 7.51 31.09
CA TYR A 201 5.70 7.64 31.80
C TYR A 201 5.83 8.55 33.02
N ASN A 202 4.88 9.49 33.18
CA ASN A 202 4.92 10.49 34.24
C ASN A 202 4.77 9.88 35.65
N GLU A 203 4.09 8.75 35.79
CA GLU A 203 3.90 8.04 37.04
C GLU A 203 5.21 7.43 37.56
N SER A 204 5.95 6.74 36.71
CA SER A 204 7.22 6.10 37.08
C SER A 204 8.43 7.05 36.96
N GLY A 205 8.36 8.04 36.09
CA GLY A 205 9.42 8.97 35.75
C GLY A 205 10.57 8.35 34.96
N VAL A 206 10.39 7.14 34.41
CA VAL A 206 11.43 6.43 33.65
C VAL A 206 10.96 6.00 32.26
N LEU A 207 11.91 5.71 31.39
CA LEU A 207 11.71 5.18 30.05
C LEU A 207 11.03 3.81 30.10
N GLU A 208 9.86 3.68 29.52
CA GLU A 208 9.11 2.43 29.47
C GLU A 208 8.72 2.01 28.06
N GLY A 209 8.52 2.97 27.14
CA GLY A 209 8.23 2.72 25.73
C GLY A 209 9.42 3.03 24.84
N ILE A 210 9.70 2.16 23.87
CA ILE A 210 10.72 2.32 22.84
C ILE A 210 10.09 1.89 21.53
N ASP A 211 9.91 2.84 20.61
CA ASP A 211 9.55 2.56 19.23
C ASP A 211 10.76 2.91 18.35
N LEU A 212 11.31 1.92 17.67
CA LEU A 212 12.48 2.06 16.82
C LEU A 212 12.07 1.64 15.40
N GLN A 213 12.18 2.56 14.46
CA GLN A 213 11.84 2.36 13.06
C GLN A 213 12.99 2.79 12.16
N ASN A 214 13.45 1.90 11.28
CA ASN A 214 14.48 2.19 10.29
C ASN A 214 14.08 1.59 8.94
N PHE A 215 13.11 2.24 8.27
CA PHE A 215 12.53 1.79 7.00
C PHE A 215 13.36 2.27 5.81
N VAL A 216 14.64 1.90 5.81
CA VAL A 216 15.60 2.25 4.76
C VAL A 216 16.22 1.00 4.17
N GLU A 217 16.64 1.10 2.92
CA GLU A 217 17.37 0.02 2.26
C GLU A 217 18.73 -0.18 2.92
N PRO A 218 19.04 -1.39 3.43
CA PRO A 218 20.38 -1.69 3.93
C PRO A 218 21.40 -1.72 2.80
N GLU A 219 22.68 -1.56 3.13
CA GLU A 219 23.76 -1.63 2.14
C GLU A 219 23.75 -2.99 1.41
N GLY A 220 23.66 -2.94 0.07
CA GLY A 220 23.63 -4.13 -0.77
C GLY A 220 22.24 -4.76 -0.92
N PHE A 221 21.17 -4.11 -0.46
CA PHE A 221 19.81 -4.55 -0.73
C PHE A 221 19.52 -4.52 -2.24
N GLU A 222 18.88 -5.57 -2.74
CA GLU A 222 18.44 -5.66 -4.13
C GLU A 222 16.92 -5.60 -4.17
N ALA A 223 16.37 -4.40 -4.44
CA ALA A 223 14.92 -4.19 -4.55
C ALA A 223 14.27 -4.97 -5.72
N GLY A 224 15.07 -5.52 -6.62
CA GLY A 224 14.61 -6.07 -7.89
C GLY A 224 14.40 -4.99 -8.95
N SER A 225 13.79 -5.37 -10.06
CA SER A 225 13.45 -4.45 -11.15
C SER A 225 12.12 -4.84 -11.78
N ALA A 226 11.36 -3.84 -12.22
CA ALA A 226 10.19 -4.05 -13.04
C ALA A 226 10.59 -4.61 -14.42
N ARG A 227 9.72 -5.42 -15.02
CA ARG A 227 9.93 -5.92 -16.38
C ARG A 227 9.48 -4.88 -17.40
N GLU A 228 10.28 -4.67 -18.42
CA GLU A 228 9.95 -3.80 -19.56
C GLU A 228 9.33 -4.59 -20.74
N GLU A 229 9.38 -5.93 -20.67
CA GLU A 229 8.81 -6.79 -21.71
C GLU A 229 7.28 -6.63 -21.73
N VAL A 230 6.74 -6.34 -22.92
CA VAL A 230 5.30 -6.14 -23.10
C VAL A 230 4.57 -7.49 -22.92
N PRO A 231 3.62 -7.61 -21.99
CA PRO A 231 2.80 -8.81 -21.82
C PRO A 231 2.02 -9.18 -23.08
N GLU A 232 1.79 -10.48 -23.31
CA GLU A 232 1.09 -10.97 -24.51
C GLU A 232 -0.32 -10.38 -24.67
N ASP A 233 -1.02 -10.18 -23.57
CA ASP A 233 -2.38 -9.62 -23.55
C ASP A 233 -2.40 -8.11 -23.86
N ILE A 234 -1.40 -7.36 -23.39
CA ILE A 234 -1.18 -5.96 -23.79
C ILE A 234 -0.85 -5.87 -25.28
N ALA A 235 0.06 -6.73 -25.75
CA ALA A 235 0.44 -6.77 -27.17
C ALA A 235 -0.70 -7.21 -28.11
N ALA A 236 -1.70 -7.91 -27.59
CA ALA A 236 -2.87 -8.35 -28.33
C ALA A 236 -4.01 -7.33 -28.38
N TYR A 237 -3.89 -6.20 -27.67
CA TYR A 237 -4.92 -5.16 -27.69
C TYR A 237 -5.03 -4.54 -29.10
N GLU A 238 -6.26 -4.41 -29.58
CA GLU A 238 -6.57 -3.73 -30.83
C GLU A 238 -7.57 -2.61 -30.54
N ALA A 239 -7.19 -1.37 -30.86
CA ALA A 239 -8.08 -0.23 -30.72
C ALA A 239 -9.31 -0.39 -31.64
N PRO A 240 -10.54 -0.02 -31.20
CA PRO A 240 -11.73 -0.10 -32.02
C PRO A 240 -11.65 0.82 -33.24
N ALA A 241 -12.25 0.40 -34.36
CA ALA A 241 -12.23 1.17 -35.58
C ALA A 241 -13.32 2.26 -35.65
N GLU A 242 -14.37 2.14 -34.84
CA GLU A 242 -15.49 3.07 -34.73
C GLU A 242 -16.06 3.10 -33.34
N LEU A 243 -16.69 4.19 -32.95
CA LEU A 243 -17.33 4.36 -31.64
C LEU A 243 -18.54 3.43 -31.46
N GLY A 244 -19.21 3.11 -32.54
CA GLY A 244 -20.40 2.24 -32.57
C GLY A 244 -21.64 2.90 -31.95
N ASP A 245 -22.70 2.07 -31.82
CA ASP A 245 -23.97 2.50 -31.24
C ASP A 245 -24.28 1.80 -29.88
N ASP A 246 -23.45 0.85 -29.48
CA ASP A 246 -23.63 0.08 -28.25
C ASP A 246 -22.79 0.68 -27.11
N LEU A 247 -23.47 1.30 -26.16
CA LEU A 247 -22.83 1.89 -24.99
C LEU A 247 -22.15 0.81 -24.10
N MET A 248 -22.76 -0.37 -24.02
CA MET A 248 -22.23 -1.48 -23.19
C MET A 248 -21.05 -2.22 -23.83
N ALA A 249 -20.59 -1.77 -25.01
CA ALA A 249 -19.33 -2.24 -25.58
C ALA A 249 -18.10 -1.56 -24.95
N TYR A 250 -18.28 -0.58 -24.08
CA TYR A 250 -17.21 0.19 -23.41
C TYR A 250 -16.20 0.80 -24.38
N VAL A 251 -16.67 1.18 -25.57
CA VAL A 251 -15.88 1.95 -26.53
C VAL A 251 -16.08 3.43 -26.27
N VAL A 252 -14.98 4.13 -26.12
CA VAL A 252 -14.96 5.58 -25.86
C VAL A 252 -14.07 6.27 -26.89
N GLU A 253 -14.44 7.50 -27.29
CA GLU A 253 -13.54 8.41 -27.95
C GLU A 253 -12.99 9.37 -26.89
N PHE A 254 -11.68 9.32 -26.64
CA PHE A 254 -10.99 10.17 -25.68
C PHE A 254 -9.90 10.98 -26.38
N ASP A 255 -10.00 12.31 -26.31
CA ASP A 255 -9.14 13.27 -27.02
C ASP A 255 -8.98 12.98 -28.53
N GLY A 256 -10.06 12.53 -29.18
CA GLY A 256 -10.13 12.25 -30.61
C GLY A 256 -9.57 10.90 -31.06
N ALA A 257 -9.23 10.02 -30.10
CA ALA A 257 -8.83 8.65 -30.37
C ALA A 257 -9.81 7.65 -29.73
N LEU A 258 -9.97 6.48 -30.36
CA LEU A 258 -10.91 5.45 -29.89
C LEU A 258 -10.18 4.43 -29.02
N TYR A 259 -10.82 4.09 -27.91
CA TYR A 259 -10.37 3.07 -26.97
C TYR A 259 -11.55 2.17 -26.59
N GLN A 260 -11.27 0.91 -26.39
CA GLN A 260 -12.17 0.00 -25.71
C GLN A 260 -11.58 -0.32 -24.35
N LEU A 261 -12.32 0.00 -23.29
CA LEU A 261 -11.89 -0.32 -21.94
C LEU A 261 -12.08 -1.82 -21.63
N PRO A 262 -11.15 -2.42 -20.86
CA PRO A 262 -9.88 -1.80 -20.45
C PRO A 262 -8.92 -1.63 -21.63
N CYS A 263 -8.17 -0.55 -21.65
CA CYS A 263 -7.15 -0.30 -22.67
C CYS A 263 -5.76 -0.20 -22.04
N PRO A 264 -4.68 -0.59 -22.75
CA PRO A 264 -3.34 -0.43 -22.17
C PRO A 264 -2.92 1.04 -22.10
N VAL A 265 -2.13 1.40 -21.09
CA VAL A 265 -1.49 2.71 -20.98
C VAL A 265 -0.75 3.07 -22.28
N SER A 266 -0.05 2.10 -22.89
CA SER A 266 0.66 2.29 -24.17
C SER A 266 -0.25 2.77 -25.29
N ALA A 267 -1.54 2.41 -25.33
CA ALA A 267 -2.48 2.89 -26.35
C ALA A 267 -2.74 4.40 -26.25
N LEU A 268 -2.75 4.96 -25.03
CA LEU A 268 -2.83 6.41 -24.82
C LEU A 268 -1.55 7.11 -25.29
N LEU A 269 -0.38 6.50 -25.01
CA LEU A 269 0.91 7.05 -25.46
C LEU A 269 1.03 7.06 -26.99
N GLU A 270 0.53 6.05 -27.68
CA GLU A 270 0.49 5.99 -29.16
C GLU A 270 -0.36 7.13 -29.76
N ASN A 271 -1.34 7.64 -29.02
CA ASN A 271 -2.17 8.78 -29.39
C ASN A 271 -1.65 10.14 -28.92
N GLY A 272 -0.37 10.18 -28.52
CA GLY A 272 0.37 11.40 -28.26
C GLY A 272 0.31 11.92 -26.83
N TRP A 273 -0.27 11.16 -25.91
CA TRP A 273 -0.10 11.39 -24.48
C TRP A 273 1.34 11.01 -24.07
N SER A 274 1.84 11.61 -23.02
CA SER A 274 3.14 11.28 -22.42
C SER A 274 2.96 11.12 -20.92
N LEU A 275 3.78 10.29 -20.28
CA LEU A 275 3.77 10.17 -18.83
C LEU A 275 4.46 11.40 -18.18
N ASP A 276 3.90 11.87 -17.08
CA ASP A 276 4.64 12.74 -16.15
C ASP A 276 5.52 11.86 -15.27
N GLU A 277 6.80 11.71 -15.64
CA GLU A 277 7.76 10.86 -14.93
C GLU A 277 8.01 11.28 -13.47
N ASN A 278 7.62 12.50 -13.07
CA ASN A 278 7.78 12.94 -11.68
C ASN A 278 6.60 12.56 -10.79
N ALA A 279 5.43 12.30 -11.37
CA ALA A 279 4.19 11.99 -10.67
C ALA A 279 3.78 10.53 -10.85
N THR A 280 4.12 9.91 -11.99
CA THR A 280 3.84 8.48 -12.28
C THR A 280 4.76 7.58 -11.48
N GLU A 281 4.24 6.47 -10.96
CA GLU A 281 5.03 5.43 -10.32
C GLU A 281 6.00 4.78 -11.32
N GLU A 282 7.25 4.53 -10.91
CA GLU A 282 8.28 3.92 -11.78
C GLU A 282 7.92 2.47 -12.18
N SER A 283 7.15 1.79 -11.35
CA SER A 283 6.70 0.41 -11.57
C SER A 283 5.43 0.12 -10.79
N ILE A 284 4.63 -0.82 -11.30
CA ILE A 284 3.43 -1.33 -10.65
C ILE A 284 3.64 -2.82 -10.37
N SER A 285 3.50 -3.21 -9.11
CA SER A 285 3.72 -4.60 -8.65
C SER A 285 2.72 -5.56 -9.26
N ALA A 286 3.02 -6.86 -9.16
CA ALA A 286 2.13 -7.94 -9.58
C ALA A 286 0.70 -7.76 -9.01
N HIS A 287 -0.30 -7.85 -9.88
CA HIS A 287 -1.74 -7.78 -9.52
C HIS A 287 -2.18 -6.52 -8.77
N ASN A 288 -1.32 -5.50 -8.66
CA ASN A 288 -1.61 -4.23 -8.01
C ASN A 288 -1.99 -3.14 -9.00
N THR A 289 -2.44 -2.02 -8.44
CA THR A 289 -2.69 -0.77 -9.16
C THR A 289 -1.67 0.28 -8.77
N GLY A 290 -1.40 1.22 -9.69
CA GLY A 290 -0.52 2.35 -9.43
C GLY A 290 -0.99 3.60 -10.16
N TRP A 291 -0.64 4.77 -9.62
CA TRP A 291 -1.00 6.04 -10.22
C TRP A 291 -0.18 6.35 -11.45
N VAL A 292 -0.86 6.60 -12.56
CA VAL A 292 -0.27 6.99 -13.84
C VAL A 292 -0.81 8.35 -14.26
N TYR A 293 0.10 9.30 -14.43
CA TYR A 293 -0.22 10.69 -14.78
C TYR A 293 0.15 10.94 -16.23
N PHE A 294 -0.80 11.48 -16.99
CA PHE A 294 -0.65 11.78 -18.42
C PHE A 294 -0.62 13.28 -18.65
N VAL A 295 0.20 13.69 -19.63
CA VAL A 295 0.31 15.07 -20.08
C VAL A 295 0.27 15.15 -21.61
N LYS A 296 -0.49 16.10 -22.15
CA LYS A 296 -0.57 16.37 -23.59
C LYS A 296 -1.02 17.81 -23.82
N ASP A 297 -0.25 18.61 -24.56
CA ASP A 297 -0.58 19.99 -24.95
C ASP A 297 -1.03 20.92 -23.79
N GLY A 298 -0.54 20.66 -22.58
CA GLY A 298 -0.87 21.41 -21.38
C GLY A 298 -2.10 20.89 -20.63
N SER A 299 -2.78 19.87 -21.14
CA SER A 299 -3.80 19.09 -20.42
C SER A 299 -3.13 18.00 -19.62
N THR A 300 -3.71 17.66 -18.48
CA THR A 300 -3.25 16.58 -17.59
C THR A 300 -4.44 15.79 -17.09
N PHE A 301 -4.29 14.48 -16.98
CA PHE A 301 -5.21 13.60 -16.24
C PHE A 301 -4.41 12.46 -15.61
N HIS A 302 -5.03 11.70 -14.73
CA HIS A 302 -4.41 10.54 -14.11
C HIS A 302 -5.42 9.41 -13.97
N VAL A 303 -4.90 8.19 -13.92
CA VAL A 303 -5.68 6.98 -13.72
C VAL A 303 -4.99 6.08 -12.72
N LEU A 304 -5.74 5.16 -12.14
CA LEU A 304 -5.22 4.06 -11.37
C LEU A 304 -5.04 2.86 -12.33
N ALA A 305 -3.83 2.70 -12.88
CA ALA A 305 -3.57 1.65 -13.85
C ALA A 305 -3.33 0.29 -13.18
N LYS A 306 -3.88 -0.78 -13.76
CA LYS A 306 -3.83 -2.16 -13.24
C LYS A 306 -2.74 -2.97 -13.90
N ASN A 307 -1.84 -3.54 -13.12
CA ASN A 307 -0.94 -4.59 -13.56
C ASN A 307 -1.62 -5.96 -13.38
N SER A 308 -1.92 -6.65 -14.46
CA SER A 308 -2.51 -8.01 -14.42
C SER A 308 -1.49 -9.14 -14.47
N ALA A 309 -0.19 -8.84 -14.56
CA ALA A 309 0.87 -9.84 -14.62
C ALA A 309 1.29 -10.34 -13.22
N ASP A 310 1.92 -11.51 -13.17
CA ASP A 310 2.48 -12.13 -11.96
C ASP A 310 3.85 -11.52 -11.52
N TYR A 311 4.18 -10.34 -12.03
CA TYR A 311 5.45 -9.66 -11.76
C TYR A 311 5.29 -8.14 -11.87
N ALA A 312 6.16 -7.39 -11.21
CA ALA A 312 6.21 -5.94 -11.35
C ALA A 312 6.58 -5.54 -12.78
N THR A 313 5.86 -4.58 -13.35
CA THR A 313 6.10 -4.07 -14.69
C THR A 313 6.08 -2.54 -14.72
N ILE A 314 6.56 -1.97 -15.82
CA ILE A 314 6.47 -0.52 -16.05
C ILE A 314 5.02 -0.10 -16.32
N PRO A 315 4.63 1.14 -16.03
CA PRO A 315 3.26 1.63 -16.22
C PRO A 315 2.71 1.43 -17.64
N GLU A 316 3.54 1.53 -18.66
CA GLU A 316 3.18 1.36 -20.06
C GLU A 316 2.56 -0.02 -20.36
N ASN A 317 2.89 -1.02 -19.57
CA ASN A 317 2.43 -2.39 -19.64
C ASN A 317 1.21 -2.68 -18.74
N CYS A 318 0.55 -1.66 -18.25
CA CYS A 318 -0.61 -1.79 -17.36
C CYS A 318 -1.90 -1.40 -18.09
N TRP A 319 -3.04 -1.76 -17.51
CA TRP A 319 -4.36 -1.52 -18.04
C TRP A 319 -4.97 -0.26 -17.40
N VAL A 320 -5.60 0.55 -18.23
CA VAL A 320 -6.50 1.63 -17.81
C VAL A 320 -7.91 1.04 -17.83
N GLU A 321 -8.49 0.92 -16.65
CA GLU A 321 -9.82 0.35 -16.42
C GLU A 321 -10.88 1.45 -16.31
N GLU A 322 -10.45 2.70 -16.01
CA GLU A 322 -11.32 3.85 -15.84
C GLU A 322 -10.83 5.04 -16.66
N LEU A 323 -11.77 5.75 -17.30
CA LEU A 323 -11.56 7.08 -17.87
C LEU A 323 -12.68 8.02 -17.41
N SER A 324 -12.31 9.20 -16.99
CA SER A 324 -13.26 10.24 -16.60
C SER A 324 -12.98 11.55 -17.34
N ALA A 325 -14.00 12.37 -17.46
CA ALA A 325 -13.89 13.73 -17.98
C ALA A 325 -14.93 14.63 -17.34
N SER A 326 -14.56 15.86 -17.09
CA SER A 326 -15.44 16.91 -16.55
C SER A 326 -15.47 18.15 -17.45
N ASP A 327 -16.41 19.05 -17.24
CA ASP A 327 -16.53 20.29 -17.99
C ASP A 327 -15.43 21.32 -17.66
N ASN A 328 -14.54 21.01 -16.70
CA ASN A 328 -13.29 21.74 -16.47
C ASN A 328 -12.17 21.32 -17.44
N ASP A 329 -12.37 20.21 -18.14
CA ASP A 329 -11.43 19.67 -19.11
C ASP A 329 -11.65 20.31 -20.50
N LYS A 330 -10.87 19.83 -21.45
CA LYS A 330 -11.00 20.25 -22.85
C LYS A 330 -12.36 19.86 -23.41
N GLU A 331 -13.05 20.80 -24.09
CA GLU A 331 -14.30 20.50 -24.81
C GLU A 331 -14.14 19.32 -25.77
N GLY A 332 -15.05 18.34 -25.65
CA GLY A 332 -15.03 17.14 -26.48
C GLY A 332 -13.96 16.13 -26.08
N LEU A 333 -13.43 16.20 -24.84
CA LEU A 333 -12.41 15.27 -24.37
C LEU A 333 -12.90 13.82 -24.36
N LEU A 334 -14.16 13.59 -23.95
CA LEU A 334 -14.78 12.27 -23.89
C LEU A 334 -16.11 12.28 -24.66
N GLN A 335 -16.26 11.31 -25.57
CA GLN A 335 -17.47 11.04 -26.34
C GLN A 335 -17.82 9.56 -26.27
N LEU A 336 -19.11 9.25 -26.14
CA LEU A 336 -19.62 7.89 -26.03
C LEU A 336 -20.61 7.57 -27.15
N ALA A 337 -20.96 6.30 -27.30
CA ALA A 337 -22.01 5.84 -28.19
C ALA A 337 -23.32 6.65 -27.98
N GLY A 338 -24.13 6.79 -29.03
CA GLY A 338 -25.35 7.57 -28.96
C GLY A 338 -25.14 9.09 -28.94
N GLY A 339 -23.91 9.58 -29.10
CA GLY A 339 -23.57 11.01 -29.09
C GLY A 339 -23.57 11.64 -27.68
N ILE A 340 -23.47 10.81 -26.65
CA ILE A 340 -23.41 11.25 -25.25
C ILE A 340 -21.99 11.77 -24.97
N GLY A 341 -21.90 12.94 -24.35
CA GLY A 341 -20.64 13.57 -23.96
C GLY A 341 -20.89 14.67 -22.94
N LEU A 342 -19.85 15.41 -22.57
CA LEU A 342 -19.97 16.59 -21.73
C LEU A 342 -20.88 17.64 -22.44
N GLY A 343 -21.78 18.26 -21.69
CA GLY A 343 -22.76 19.21 -22.20
C GLY A 343 -24.01 18.57 -22.82
N THR A 344 -24.11 17.22 -22.88
CA THR A 344 -25.37 16.54 -23.22
C THR A 344 -26.43 16.91 -22.18
N THR A 345 -27.61 17.35 -22.63
CA THR A 345 -28.69 17.68 -21.70
C THR A 345 -29.27 16.42 -21.05
N GLU A 346 -29.81 16.58 -19.83
CA GLU A 346 -30.47 15.48 -19.12
C GLU A 346 -31.56 14.80 -19.98
N GLU A 347 -32.35 15.60 -20.74
CA GLU A 347 -33.38 15.08 -21.63
C GLU A 347 -32.79 14.23 -22.77
N GLU A 348 -31.66 14.66 -23.37
CA GLU A 348 -30.96 13.93 -24.42
C GLU A 348 -30.32 12.65 -23.90
N LEU A 349 -29.69 12.71 -22.70
CA LEU A 349 -29.12 11.54 -22.02
C LEU A 349 -30.19 10.47 -21.80
N LEU A 350 -31.30 10.84 -21.15
CA LEU A 350 -32.37 9.92 -20.82
C LEU A 350 -33.04 9.35 -22.10
N ALA A 351 -33.22 10.19 -23.14
CA ALA A 351 -33.74 9.73 -24.41
C ALA A 351 -32.80 8.72 -25.11
N ALA A 352 -31.48 8.91 -25.00
CA ALA A 352 -30.50 7.96 -25.55
C ALA A 352 -30.51 6.63 -24.79
N LEU A 353 -30.55 6.65 -23.46
CA LEU A 353 -30.63 5.44 -22.63
C LEU A 353 -31.94 4.67 -22.87
N ASP A 354 -33.08 5.37 -22.95
CA ASP A 354 -34.40 4.79 -23.24
C ASP A 354 -34.42 4.16 -24.65
N ALA A 355 -33.84 4.83 -25.64
CA ALA A 355 -33.78 4.33 -27.02
C ALA A 355 -32.89 3.07 -27.12
N ALA A 356 -31.84 2.98 -26.34
CA ALA A 356 -30.97 1.81 -26.20
C ALA A 356 -31.59 0.69 -25.34
N GLY A 357 -32.67 0.99 -24.60
CA GLY A 357 -33.29 0.03 -23.67
C GLY A 357 -32.43 -0.26 -22.43
N ILE A 358 -31.59 0.69 -22.04
CA ILE A 358 -30.67 0.56 -20.91
C ILE A 358 -31.40 1.04 -19.64
N GLU A 359 -31.42 0.20 -18.61
CA GLU A 359 -31.89 0.55 -17.28
C GLU A 359 -30.79 1.31 -16.52
N TYR A 360 -31.17 2.28 -15.68
CA TYR A 360 -30.24 3.08 -14.91
C TYR A 360 -30.70 3.25 -13.46
N GLU A 361 -29.74 3.39 -12.57
CA GLU A 361 -29.95 3.82 -11.20
C GLU A 361 -29.76 5.34 -11.08
N THR A 362 -30.48 5.96 -10.15
CA THR A 362 -30.45 7.41 -9.98
C THR A 362 -30.14 7.77 -8.54
N TYR A 363 -29.16 8.66 -8.35
CA TYR A 363 -28.92 9.29 -7.06
C TYR A 363 -29.23 10.79 -7.16
N ASP A 364 -30.19 11.28 -6.35
CA ASP A 364 -30.62 12.68 -6.31
C ASP A 364 -29.91 13.44 -5.17
N GLY A 365 -28.72 13.97 -5.46
CA GLY A 365 -27.92 14.78 -4.55
C GLY A 365 -28.43 16.24 -4.41
N THR A 366 -27.72 17.04 -3.63
CA THR A 366 -28.11 18.46 -3.39
C THR A 366 -27.86 19.33 -4.62
N SER A 367 -26.70 19.19 -5.27
CA SER A 367 -26.26 20.05 -6.38
C SER A 367 -26.29 19.35 -7.72
N TYR A 368 -26.38 18.03 -7.75
CA TYR A 368 -26.39 17.21 -8.94
C TYR A 368 -27.36 16.03 -8.80
N ILE A 369 -27.66 15.44 -9.93
CA ILE A 369 -28.28 14.12 -10.04
C ILE A 369 -27.29 13.25 -10.81
N SER A 370 -27.02 12.00 -10.35
CA SER A 370 -26.25 11.05 -11.14
C SER A 370 -27.12 9.93 -11.67
N TYR A 371 -26.76 9.48 -12.87
CA TYR A 371 -27.34 8.35 -13.58
C TYR A 371 -26.27 7.31 -13.77
N THR A 372 -26.42 6.15 -13.11
CA THR A 372 -25.46 5.05 -13.19
C THR A 372 -26.05 3.91 -13.98
N ILE A 373 -25.32 3.42 -14.97
CA ILE A 373 -25.66 2.26 -15.79
C ILE A 373 -24.52 1.25 -15.73
N GLY A 374 -24.80 -0.04 -15.78
CA GLY A 374 -23.79 -1.07 -15.77
C GLY A 374 -24.32 -2.41 -15.26
N GLU A 375 -23.45 -3.41 -15.31
CA GLU A 375 -23.76 -4.75 -14.82
C GLU A 375 -23.50 -4.89 -13.31
N ASP A 376 -22.52 -4.14 -12.80
CA ASP A 376 -22.14 -4.08 -11.39
C ASP A 376 -21.39 -2.77 -11.06
N TYR A 377 -20.82 -2.66 -9.88
CA TYR A 377 -20.13 -1.45 -9.41
C TYR A 377 -18.86 -1.10 -10.22
N TRP A 378 -18.20 -2.09 -10.83
CA TRP A 378 -16.91 -1.97 -11.51
C TRP A 378 -17.02 -1.97 -13.03
N ASN A 379 -18.23 -2.13 -13.55
CA ASN A 379 -18.49 -2.22 -14.99
C ASN A 379 -19.69 -1.36 -15.37
N GLY A 380 -19.43 -0.10 -15.70
CA GLY A 380 -20.52 0.83 -15.98
C GLY A 380 -20.09 2.24 -16.37
N TYR A 381 -21.08 3.10 -16.33
CA TYR A 381 -20.94 4.53 -16.58
C TYR A 381 -21.68 5.29 -15.49
N THR A 382 -21.11 6.40 -15.03
CA THR A 382 -21.82 7.37 -14.18
C THR A 382 -21.82 8.73 -14.86
N PHE A 383 -23.02 9.28 -15.05
CA PHE A 383 -23.23 10.59 -15.62
C PHE A 383 -23.70 11.53 -14.53
N TYR A 384 -23.00 12.63 -14.32
CA TYR A 384 -23.36 13.65 -13.34
C TYR A 384 -23.99 14.84 -14.06
N VAL A 385 -25.26 15.14 -13.73
CA VAL A 385 -26.02 16.25 -14.28
C VAL A 385 -26.21 17.32 -13.23
N TYR A 386 -25.87 18.55 -13.53
CA TYR A 386 -25.90 19.65 -12.58
C TYR A 386 -27.31 20.23 -12.42
N LYS A 387 -27.75 20.54 -11.16
CA LYS A 387 -29.10 21.01 -10.85
C LYS A 387 -29.21 22.45 -10.37
N ASP A 388 -28.10 23.07 -9.95
CA ASP A 388 -28.14 24.39 -9.33
C ASP A 388 -28.19 25.50 -10.38
N ALA A 389 -29.36 26.15 -10.49
CA ALA A 389 -29.60 27.25 -11.42
C ALA A 389 -28.81 28.53 -11.11
N GLU A 390 -28.22 28.64 -9.92
CA GLU A 390 -27.43 29.80 -9.50
C GLU A 390 -25.94 29.59 -9.69
N SER A 391 -25.54 28.41 -10.17
CA SER A 391 -24.13 28.07 -10.45
C SER A 391 -23.57 28.99 -11.54
N THR A 392 -22.30 29.32 -11.34
CA THR A 392 -21.46 29.97 -12.36
C THR A 392 -20.36 29.05 -12.88
N VAL A 393 -20.34 27.81 -12.41
CA VAL A 393 -19.31 26.80 -12.69
C VAL A 393 -19.78 25.82 -13.75
N HIS A 394 -21.00 25.27 -13.59
CA HIS A 394 -21.55 24.26 -14.50
C HIS A 394 -22.89 24.78 -15.10
N ASN A 395 -23.22 24.25 -16.28
CA ASN A 395 -24.52 24.52 -16.89
C ASN A 395 -25.60 23.64 -16.25
N MET A 396 -26.74 24.25 -15.92
CA MET A 396 -27.86 23.54 -15.35
C MET A 396 -28.49 22.57 -16.36
N ASN A 397 -28.83 21.35 -15.89
CA ASN A 397 -29.43 20.26 -16.65
C ASN A 397 -28.52 19.72 -17.80
N GLU A 398 -27.24 19.93 -17.70
CA GLU A 398 -26.25 19.33 -18.62
C GLU A 398 -25.32 18.38 -17.85
N VAL A 399 -24.85 17.36 -18.55
CA VAL A 399 -23.82 16.44 -18.06
C VAL A 399 -22.52 17.20 -17.93
N TYR A 400 -22.01 17.36 -16.72
CA TYR A 400 -20.78 18.08 -16.44
C TYR A 400 -19.61 17.16 -16.12
N GLU A 401 -19.88 15.86 -15.81
CA GLU A 401 -18.86 14.86 -15.52
C GLU A 401 -19.35 13.48 -15.96
N ILE A 402 -18.45 12.70 -16.51
CA ILE A 402 -18.68 11.33 -16.97
C ILE A 402 -17.53 10.46 -16.44
N GLU A 403 -17.89 9.36 -15.81
CA GLU A 403 -16.98 8.28 -15.42
C GLU A 403 -17.35 7.03 -16.19
N VAL A 404 -16.35 6.35 -16.74
CA VAL A 404 -16.50 5.08 -17.46
C VAL A 404 -15.54 4.10 -16.86
N GLU A 405 -16.03 2.99 -16.33
CA GLU A 405 -15.24 1.96 -15.69
C GLU A 405 -15.55 0.59 -16.28
N HIS A 406 -14.51 -0.17 -16.57
CA HIS A 406 -14.64 -1.56 -17.03
C HIS A 406 -13.40 -2.35 -16.64
N GLU A 407 -13.55 -3.23 -15.64
CA GLU A 407 -12.47 -4.07 -15.14
C GLU A 407 -12.08 -5.18 -16.13
N LYS A 408 -10.81 -5.58 -16.02
CA LYS A 408 -10.24 -6.67 -16.80
C LYS A 408 -10.47 -8.03 -16.12
#